data_5a2dd3cb96ea9f5768e063b49dc85dee
#
_entry.id   5a2dd3cb96ea9f5768e063b49dc85dee
#
_cell.length_a   1.000
_cell.length_b   1.000
_cell.length_c   1.000
_cell.angle_alpha   90.00
_cell.angle_beta   90.00
_cell.angle_gamma   90.00
#
_symmetry.space_group_name_H-M   'P 1'
#
loop_
_entity.id
_entity.type
_entity.pdbx_description
1 polymer ?
#
loop_
_entity_poly.entity_id
_entity_poly.type
_entity_poly.pdbx_seq_one_letter_code
_entity_poly.pdbx_strand_id
1 'polypeptide(L)'
;MLGEGIPAAAIENAAMQAGLPVGPLAVLDETALTLSVHVLDQTRADYAAEGETYTATPGELLVERMVKELKRPGRAGGGGFYDYPAGAKKHLWPELKPLFEKPGVEWSVQEIQDRLLYRQAIETARCLAEGVLTSVHDANIGSIFGIGFPAWTGGAMQFVYGTGVEAFLKRADELA
;
A
#
# COMPACT_ATOMS: atom_id res chain seq x y z
N MET A 1 0.08 6.95 5.49
CA MET A 1 1.52 7.16 5.80
C MET A 1 2.10 8.39 5.09
N LEU A 2 2.28 8.42 3.76
CA LEU A 2 2.87 9.61 3.09
C LEU A 2 2.04 10.88 3.33
N GLY A 3 0.72 10.84 3.17
CA GLY A 3 -0.17 11.96 3.47
C GLY A 3 -0.22 12.39 4.94
N GLU A 4 0.20 11.55 5.84
CA GLU A 4 0.35 11.84 7.28
C GLU A 4 1.65 12.59 7.57
N GLY A 5 2.60 12.59 6.65
CA GLY A 5 3.86 13.30 6.78
C GLY A 5 5.09 12.40 6.94
N ILE A 6 4.92 11.08 6.88
CA ILE A 6 6.05 10.13 6.95
C ILE A 6 6.86 10.22 5.66
N PRO A 7 8.20 10.33 5.74
CA PRO A 7 9.06 10.44 4.57
C PRO A 7 8.89 9.26 3.59
N ALA A 8 8.78 9.54 2.30
CA ALA A 8 8.66 8.50 1.27
C ALA A 8 9.79 7.48 1.34
N ALA A 9 11.03 7.94 1.56
CA ALA A 9 12.19 7.07 1.71
C ALA A 9 12.10 6.13 2.93
N ALA A 10 11.49 6.59 4.03
CA ALA A 10 11.28 5.75 5.21
C ALA A 10 10.27 4.63 4.92
N ILE A 11 9.17 4.95 4.22
CA ILE A 11 8.13 3.99 3.81
C ILE A 11 8.75 2.91 2.91
N GLU A 12 9.47 3.32 1.86
CA GLU A 12 10.13 2.39 0.92
C GLU A 12 11.16 1.49 1.61
N ASN A 13 12.03 2.08 2.43
CA ASN A 13 13.07 1.32 3.14
C ASN A 13 12.48 0.36 4.18
N ALA A 14 11.46 0.78 4.93
CA ALA A 14 10.80 -0.09 5.91
C ALA A 14 10.12 -1.29 5.23
N ALA A 15 9.49 -1.07 4.06
CA ALA A 15 8.91 -2.13 3.25
C ALA A 15 9.96 -3.16 2.80
N MET A 16 11.08 -2.69 2.27
CA MET A 16 12.19 -3.56 1.85
C MET A 16 12.80 -4.33 3.04
N GLN A 17 12.96 -3.69 4.20
CA GLN A 17 13.43 -4.33 5.43
C GLN A 17 12.45 -5.37 5.96
N ALA A 18 11.14 -5.18 5.78
CA ALA A 18 10.12 -6.18 6.11
C ALA A 18 10.19 -7.41 5.21
N GLY A 19 10.88 -7.33 4.06
CA GLY A 19 11.04 -8.42 3.10
C GLY A 19 10.10 -8.34 1.90
N LEU A 20 9.43 -7.20 1.69
CA LEU A 20 8.70 -6.95 0.44
C LEU A 20 9.71 -6.80 -0.71
N PRO A 21 9.45 -7.41 -1.88
CA PRO A 21 10.41 -7.40 -3.01
C PRO A 21 10.55 -6.02 -3.67
N VAL A 22 9.52 -5.20 -3.53
CA VAL A 22 9.46 -3.84 -4.10
C VAL A 22 8.75 -2.93 -3.10
N GLY A 23 9.19 -1.70 -2.98
CA GLY A 23 8.54 -0.72 -2.10
C GLY A 23 7.16 -0.31 -2.62
N PRO A 24 6.21 0.05 -1.74
CA PRO A 24 4.82 0.29 -2.10
C PRO A 24 4.62 1.46 -3.08
N LEU A 25 5.40 2.53 -2.96
CA LEU A 25 5.31 3.67 -3.88
C LEU A 25 5.83 3.30 -5.27
N ALA A 26 6.86 2.45 -5.33
CA ALA A 26 7.37 1.94 -6.59
C ALA A 26 6.36 1.00 -7.27
N VAL A 27 5.64 0.15 -6.52
CA VAL A 27 4.57 -0.70 -7.06
C VAL A 27 3.45 0.15 -7.65
N LEU A 28 3.00 1.20 -6.95
CA LEU A 28 1.97 2.10 -7.46
C LEU A 28 2.38 2.76 -8.78
N ASP A 29 3.63 3.17 -8.92
CA ASP A 29 4.14 3.74 -10.18
C ASP A 29 4.16 2.72 -11.32
N GLU A 30 4.56 1.47 -11.03
CA GLU A 30 4.62 0.39 -12.04
C GLU A 30 3.23 -0.02 -12.54
N THR A 31 2.23 -0.01 -11.66
CA THR A 31 0.83 -0.32 -12.01
C THR A 31 0.08 0.86 -12.62
N ALA A 32 0.70 2.02 -12.70
CA ALA A 32 0.19 3.32 -13.09
C ALA A 32 -0.83 3.91 -12.11
N LEU A 33 -0.53 5.10 -11.59
CA LEU A 33 -1.42 5.82 -10.66
C LEU A 33 -2.77 6.17 -11.29
N THR A 34 -2.80 6.32 -12.62
CA THR A 34 -4.05 6.52 -13.38
C THR A 34 -5.01 5.36 -13.24
N LEU A 35 -4.52 4.12 -13.12
CA LEU A 35 -5.39 2.96 -12.87
C LEU A 35 -6.12 3.11 -11.53
N SER A 36 -5.40 3.48 -10.47
CA SER A 36 -6.01 3.70 -9.15
C SER A 36 -7.06 4.81 -9.18
N VAL A 37 -6.82 5.88 -9.95
CA VAL A 37 -7.81 6.95 -10.13
C VAL A 37 -9.04 6.46 -10.89
N HIS A 38 -8.88 5.66 -11.94
CA HIS A 38 -10.02 5.08 -12.67
C HIS A 38 -10.83 4.14 -11.77
N VAL A 39 -10.18 3.32 -10.95
CA VAL A 39 -10.87 2.46 -9.96
C VAL A 39 -11.66 3.31 -8.96
N LEU A 40 -11.05 4.37 -8.43
CA LEU A 40 -11.73 5.29 -7.51
C LEU A 40 -12.95 5.97 -8.15
N ASP A 41 -12.80 6.46 -9.38
CA ASP A 41 -13.89 7.10 -10.12
C ASP A 41 -15.02 6.09 -10.41
N GLN A 42 -14.69 4.83 -10.74
CA GLN A 42 -15.69 3.75 -10.92
C GLN A 42 -16.38 3.42 -9.60
N THR A 43 -15.64 3.26 -8.51
CA THR A 43 -16.22 3.02 -7.17
C THR A 43 -17.21 4.10 -6.77
N ARG A 44 -16.88 5.38 -6.99
CA ARG A 44 -17.79 6.49 -6.74
C ARG A 44 -19.06 6.39 -7.58
N ALA A 45 -18.94 6.00 -8.85
CA ALA A 45 -20.09 5.84 -9.75
C ALA A 45 -20.99 4.68 -9.33
N ASP A 46 -20.41 3.55 -8.91
CA ASP A 46 -21.15 2.37 -8.47
C ASP A 46 -21.95 2.67 -7.19
N TYR A 47 -21.33 3.29 -6.17
CA TYR A 47 -22.03 3.75 -4.97
C TYR A 47 -23.18 4.74 -5.28
N ALA A 48 -22.91 5.69 -6.18
CA ALA A 48 -23.93 6.65 -6.58
C ALA A 48 -25.12 5.98 -7.29
N ALA A 49 -24.88 4.92 -8.08
CA ALA A 49 -25.93 4.15 -8.73
C ALA A 49 -26.82 3.38 -7.73
N GLU A 50 -26.25 3.04 -6.55
CA GLU A 50 -26.98 2.42 -5.44
C GLU A 50 -27.62 3.44 -4.50
N GLY A 51 -27.48 4.74 -4.78
CA GLY A 51 -28.00 5.83 -3.95
C GLY A 51 -27.14 6.14 -2.72
N GLU A 52 -25.93 5.63 -2.70
CA GLU A 52 -24.95 5.81 -1.63
C GLU A 52 -23.83 6.79 -2.02
N THR A 53 -23.07 7.26 -1.02
CA THR A 53 -21.91 8.13 -1.26
C THR A 53 -20.64 7.43 -0.80
N TYR A 54 -19.71 7.24 -1.72
CA TYR A 54 -18.38 6.70 -1.38
C TYR A 54 -17.49 7.80 -0.80
N THR A 55 -16.94 7.57 0.40
CA THR A 55 -15.95 8.45 1.01
C THR A 55 -14.56 7.90 0.72
N ALA A 56 -13.82 8.61 -0.15
CA ALA A 56 -12.47 8.22 -0.51
C ALA A 56 -11.51 8.29 0.68
N THR A 57 -10.64 7.32 0.78
CA THR A 57 -9.59 7.26 1.81
C THR A 57 -8.52 8.35 1.57
N PRO A 58 -7.77 8.76 2.62
CA PRO A 58 -6.66 9.71 2.45
C PRO A 58 -5.61 9.24 1.45
N GLY A 59 -5.39 7.93 1.32
CA GLY A 59 -4.47 7.36 0.34
C GLY A 59 -4.95 7.53 -1.10
N GLU A 60 -6.23 7.26 -1.35
CA GLU A 60 -6.85 7.45 -2.66
C GLU A 60 -6.86 8.93 -3.08
N LEU A 61 -7.18 9.84 -2.17
CA LEU A 61 -7.12 11.28 -2.43
C LEU A 61 -5.70 11.76 -2.75
N LEU A 62 -4.69 11.18 -2.10
CA LEU A 62 -3.29 11.49 -2.39
C LEU A 62 -2.91 11.03 -3.80
N VAL A 63 -3.28 9.81 -4.20
CA VAL A 63 -3.04 9.30 -5.56
C VAL A 63 -3.80 10.13 -6.60
N GLU A 64 -5.04 10.48 -6.33
CA GLU A 64 -5.83 11.36 -7.18
C GLU A 64 -5.14 12.73 -7.38
N ARG A 65 -4.61 13.32 -6.31
CA ARG A 65 -3.82 14.56 -6.35
C ARG A 65 -2.55 14.41 -7.19
N MET A 66 -1.81 13.29 -7.03
CA MET A 66 -0.62 13.00 -7.83
C MET A 66 -0.95 13.05 -9.33
N VAL A 67 -2.04 12.42 -9.74
CA VAL A 67 -2.43 12.33 -11.16
C VAL A 67 -3.07 13.63 -11.65
N LYS A 68 -4.12 14.12 -10.96
CA LYS A 68 -4.96 15.21 -11.47
C LYS A 68 -4.30 16.58 -11.32
N GLU A 69 -3.60 16.86 -10.21
CA GLU A 69 -3.00 18.15 -9.91
C GLU A 69 -1.50 18.18 -10.28
N LEU A 70 -0.73 17.22 -9.77
CA LEU A 70 0.72 17.21 -9.91
C LEU A 70 1.19 16.63 -11.26
N LYS A 71 0.27 16.10 -12.07
CA LYS A 71 0.55 15.52 -13.40
C LYS A 71 1.58 14.39 -13.38
N ARG A 72 1.49 13.55 -12.34
CA ARG A 72 2.39 12.42 -12.11
C ARG A 72 1.60 11.11 -12.23
N PRO A 73 1.39 10.58 -13.46
CA PRO A 73 0.48 9.44 -13.69
C PRO A 73 1.11 8.07 -13.42
N GLY A 74 2.37 7.99 -13.05
CA GLY A 74 3.14 6.79 -12.86
C GLY A 74 4.22 6.59 -13.92
N ARG A 75 4.95 5.47 -13.85
CA ARG A 75 6.10 5.18 -14.70
C ARG A 75 5.81 5.31 -16.21
N ALA A 76 4.74 4.71 -16.68
CA ALA A 76 4.38 4.72 -18.10
C ALA A 76 4.12 6.13 -18.64
N GLY A 77 3.71 7.07 -17.79
CA GLY A 77 3.48 8.46 -18.12
C GLY A 77 4.66 9.40 -17.82
N GLY A 78 5.85 8.84 -17.54
CA GLY A 78 7.07 9.60 -17.35
C GLY A 78 7.46 9.86 -15.89
N GLY A 79 6.59 9.58 -14.94
CA GLY A 79 6.88 9.70 -13.51
C GLY A 79 5.64 9.63 -12.63
N GLY A 80 5.84 9.21 -11.41
CA GLY A 80 4.86 9.12 -10.34
C GLY A 80 5.49 9.56 -9.03
N PHE A 81 5.55 8.66 -8.05
CA PHE A 81 6.35 8.87 -6.85
C PHE A 81 7.86 8.85 -7.12
N TYR A 82 8.23 8.29 -8.26
CA TYR A 82 9.61 8.26 -8.74
C TYR A 82 9.76 9.02 -10.04
N ASP A 83 10.98 9.50 -10.28
CA ASP A 83 11.47 9.90 -11.58
C ASP A 83 12.20 8.74 -12.26
N TYR A 84 12.04 8.64 -13.58
CA TYR A 84 12.59 7.56 -14.42
C TYR A 84 13.47 8.14 -15.53
N PRO A 85 14.62 8.75 -15.20
CA PRO A 85 15.48 9.38 -16.19
C PRO A 85 16.08 8.33 -17.14
N ALA A 86 16.12 8.64 -18.43
CA ALA A 86 16.70 7.75 -19.42
C ALA A 86 18.18 7.54 -19.14
N GLY A 87 18.61 6.26 -19.11
CA GLY A 87 20.02 5.87 -18.88
C GLY A 87 20.50 6.00 -17.42
N ALA A 88 19.65 6.35 -16.47
CA ALA A 88 19.99 6.44 -15.04
C ALA A 88 19.04 5.64 -14.17
N LYS A 89 19.43 5.45 -12.89
CA LYS A 89 18.57 4.76 -11.92
C LYS A 89 17.38 5.64 -11.53
N LYS A 90 16.20 5.00 -11.37
CA LYS A 90 15.04 5.67 -10.79
C LYS A 90 15.36 6.17 -9.38
N HIS A 91 14.78 7.27 -9.00
CA HIS A 91 14.88 7.84 -7.66
C HIS A 91 13.55 8.46 -7.26
N LEU A 92 13.31 8.58 -5.96
CA LEU A 92 12.12 9.25 -5.45
C LEU A 92 12.07 10.69 -5.98
N TRP A 93 10.89 11.10 -6.41
CA TRP A 93 10.66 12.45 -6.89
C TRP A 93 10.97 13.47 -5.78
N PRO A 94 11.91 14.41 -6.00
CA PRO A 94 12.40 15.31 -4.95
C PRO A 94 11.31 16.16 -4.30
N GLU A 95 10.25 16.52 -5.05
CA GLU A 95 9.16 17.33 -4.54
C GLU A 95 8.25 16.58 -3.53
N LEU A 96 8.38 15.26 -3.38
CA LEU A 96 7.65 14.53 -2.34
C LEU A 96 7.95 15.07 -0.95
N LYS A 97 9.21 15.47 -0.74
CA LYS A 97 9.64 16.00 0.55
C LYS A 97 8.92 17.29 0.92
N PRO A 98 9.03 18.39 0.15
CA PRO A 98 8.34 19.64 0.50
C PRO A 98 6.81 19.54 0.43
N LEU A 99 6.25 18.63 -0.37
CA LEU A 99 4.80 18.51 -0.53
C LEU A 99 4.12 17.69 0.55
N PHE A 100 4.79 16.66 1.08
CA PHE A 100 4.15 15.66 1.94
C PHE A 100 4.83 15.46 3.29
N GLU A 101 6.15 15.62 3.41
CA GLU A 101 6.83 15.44 4.71
C GLU A 101 6.44 16.56 5.68
N LYS A 102 6.10 16.18 6.91
CA LYS A 102 5.74 17.12 7.97
C LYS A 102 6.78 17.06 9.09
N PRO A 103 7.37 18.21 9.48
CA PRO A 103 8.25 18.25 10.64
C PRO A 103 7.52 17.80 11.93
N GLY A 104 8.20 17.02 12.75
CA GLY A 104 7.69 16.62 14.06
C GLY A 104 6.71 15.45 14.05
N VAL A 105 6.45 14.83 12.90
CA VAL A 105 5.71 13.57 12.85
C VAL A 105 6.59 12.46 13.42
N GLU A 106 6.13 11.87 14.53
CA GLU A 106 6.77 10.68 15.09
C GLU A 106 6.36 9.44 14.31
N TRP A 107 7.32 8.59 13.99
CA TRP A 107 7.11 7.31 13.33
C TRP A 107 8.24 6.34 13.68
N SER A 108 7.99 5.06 13.59
CA SER A 108 9.01 4.04 13.73
C SER A 108 9.03 3.12 12.52
N VAL A 109 10.18 2.51 12.26
CA VAL A 109 10.31 1.50 11.18
C VAL A 109 9.32 0.35 11.42
N GLN A 110 9.19 -0.09 12.68
CA GLN A 110 8.29 -1.18 13.05
C GLN A 110 6.83 -0.82 12.77
N GLU A 111 6.38 0.39 13.09
CA GLU A 111 5.01 0.81 12.81
C GLU A 111 4.71 0.82 11.31
N ILE A 112 5.64 1.34 10.50
CA ILE A 112 5.47 1.32 9.04
C ILE A 112 5.37 -0.12 8.54
N GLN A 113 6.24 -1.02 9.01
CA GLN A 113 6.22 -2.44 8.65
C GLN A 113 4.92 -3.10 9.07
N ASP A 114 4.47 -2.89 10.30
CA ASP A 114 3.20 -3.42 10.80
C ASP A 114 2.04 -2.95 9.91
N ARG A 115 1.92 -1.66 9.65
CA ARG A 115 0.84 -1.11 8.81
C ARG A 115 0.80 -1.75 7.41
N LEU A 116 1.96 -2.04 6.82
CA LEU A 116 2.04 -2.69 5.51
C LEU A 116 1.66 -4.17 5.58
N LEU A 117 2.17 -4.92 6.56
CA LEU A 117 1.93 -6.36 6.66
C LEU A 117 0.54 -6.68 7.19
N TYR A 118 0.09 -5.96 8.22
CA TYR A 118 -1.23 -6.18 8.82
C TYR A 118 -2.36 -5.91 7.82
N ARG A 119 -2.25 -4.84 7.02
CA ARG A 119 -3.27 -4.54 6.00
C ARG A 119 -3.44 -5.68 5.00
N GLN A 120 -2.34 -6.25 4.51
CA GLN A 120 -2.37 -7.37 3.58
C GLN A 120 -2.90 -8.65 4.26
N ALA A 121 -2.48 -8.92 5.50
CA ALA A 121 -2.90 -10.08 6.25
C ALA A 121 -4.41 -10.04 6.59
N ILE A 122 -4.93 -8.88 7.01
CA ILE A 122 -6.36 -8.67 7.26
C ILE A 122 -7.18 -8.90 5.98
N GLU A 123 -6.75 -8.37 4.86
CA GLU A 123 -7.45 -8.55 3.60
C GLU A 123 -7.43 -10.01 3.13
N THR A 124 -6.31 -10.71 3.31
CA THR A 124 -6.22 -12.15 3.05
C THR A 124 -7.19 -12.95 3.94
N ALA A 125 -7.31 -12.60 5.22
CA ALA A 125 -8.25 -13.23 6.14
C ALA A 125 -9.71 -12.98 5.73
N ARG A 126 -10.04 -11.78 5.24
CA ARG A 126 -11.37 -11.45 4.68
C ARG A 126 -11.68 -12.29 3.45
N CYS A 127 -10.74 -12.41 2.50
CA CYS A 127 -10.89 -13.26 1.33
C CYS A 127 -11.18 -14.72 1.69
N LEU A 128 -10.58 -15.23 2.77
CA LEU A 128 -10.91 -16.58 3.31
C LEU A 128 -12.32 -16.62 3.92
N ALA A 129 -12.69 -15.64 4.72
CA ALA A 129 -14.00 -15.57 5.36
C ALA A 129 -15.14 -15.45 4.35
N GLU A 130 -14.93 -14.74 3.26
CA GLU A 130 -15.87 -14.52 2.16
C GLU A 130 -15.88 -15.66 1.13
N GLY A 131 -15.01 -16.66 1.29
CA GLY A 131 -14.93 -17.81 0.38
C GLY A 131 -14.27 -17.52 -0.98
N VAL A 132 -13.62 -16.37 -1.13
CA VAL A 132 -12.79 -16.04 -2.31
C VAL A 132 -11.56 -16.95 -2.35
N LEU A 133 -10.95 -17.16 -1.20
CA LEU A 133 -9.93 -18.18 -0.99
C LEU A 133 -10.54 -19.36 -0.24
N THR A 134 -10.22 -20.58 -0.65
CA THR A 134 -10.84 -21.81 -0.12
C THR A 134 -9.94 -22.57 0.84
N SER A 135 -8.66 -22.20 0.94
CA SER A 135 -7.73 -22.82 1.88
C SER A 135 -6.68 -21.83 2.41
N VAL A 136 -6.22 -22.07 3.64
CA VAL A 136 -5.10 -21.35 4.26
C VAL A 136 -3.80 -21.61 3.48
N HIS A 137 -3.65 -22.78 2.88
CA HIS A 137 -2.49 -23.11 2.04
C HIS A 137 -2.41 -22.19 0.83
N ASP A 138 -3.52 -22.06 0.09
CA ASP A 138 -3.58 -21.18 -1.09
C ASP A 138 -3.42 -19.71 -0.70
N ALA A 139 -3.96 -19.29 0.44
CA ALA A 139 -3.79 -17.96 0.99
C ALA A 139 -2.30 -17.65 1.25
N ASN A 140 -1.56 -18.58 1.84
CA ASN A 140 -0.14 -18.40 2.11
C ASN A 140 0.69 -18.39 0.84
N ILE A 141 0.51 -19.37 -0.04
CA ILE A 141 1.25 -19.46 -1.32
C ILE A 141 0.92 -18.27 -2.22
N GLY A 142 -0.38 -17.96 -2.34
CA GLY A 142 -0.86 -16.85 -3.16
C GLY A 142 -0.35 -15.49 -2.66
N SER A 143 -0.28 -15.27 -1.35
CA SER A 143 0.25 -14.02 -0.81
C SER A 143 1.74 -13.84 -1.11
N ILE A 144 2.55 -14.91 -1.02
CA ILE A 144 3.98 -14.84 -1.31
C ILE A 144 4.23 -14.60 -2.80
N PHE A 145 3.66 -15.43 -3.68
CA PHE A 145 3.96 -15.39 -5.11
C PHE A 145 3.10 -14.40 -5.90
N GLY A 146 1.88 -14.11 -5.43
CA GLY A 146 0.95 -13.20 -6.11
C GLY A 146 1.16 -11.73 -5.77
N ILE A 147 1.32 -11.41 -4.49
CA ILE A 147 1.44 -10.01 -4.02
C ILE A 147 2.78 -9.69 -3.34
N GLY A 148 3.73 -10.63 -3.33
CA GLY A 148 5.05 -10.40 -2.77
C GLY A 148 5.09 -10.29 -1.25
N PHE A 149 4.15 -10.91 -0.54
CA PHE A 149 4.20 -10.94 0.93
C PHE A 149 5.50 -11.62 1.39
N PRO A 150 6.14 -11.14 2.47
CA PRO A 150 7.47 -11.62 2.86
C PRO A 150 7.50 -13.15 3.07
N ALA A 151 8.29 -13.84 2.27
CA ALA A 151 8.35 -15.31 2.27
C ALA A 151 8.85 -15.89 3.61
N TRP A 152 9.66 -15.15 4.37
CA TRP A 152 10.17 -15.58 5.68
C TRP A 152 9.04 -15.77 6.71
N THR A 153 7.88 -15.18 6.51
CA THR A 153 6.71 -15.35 7.38
C THR A 153 5.98 -16.68 7.15
N GLY A 154 6.18 -17.30 5.98
CA GLY A 154 5.40 -18.46 5.51
C GLY A 154 4.08 -18.07 4.85
N GLY A 155 3.83 -16.77 4.61
CA GLY A 155 2.62 -16.22 4.01
C GLY A 155 1.72 -15.45 4.97
N ALA A 156 0.72 -14.76 4.42
CA ALA A 156 -0.09 -13.80 5.17
C ALA A 156 -0.85 -14.43 6.35
N MET A 157 -1.44 -15.62 6.17
CA MET A 157 -2.14 -16.31 7.27
C MET A 157 -1.16 -16.93 8.27
N GLN A 158 0.01 -17.42 7.81
CA GLN A 158 1.05 -17.89 8.70
C GLN A 158 1.64 -16.76 9.54
N PHE A 159 1.72 -15.56 9.00
CA PHE A 159 2.08 -14.35 9.76
C PHE A 159 1.10 -14.08 10.91
N VAL A 160 -0.21 -14.20 10.66
CA VAL A 160 -1.25 -14.06 11.71
C VAL A 160 -1.05 -15.11 12.81
N TYR A 161 -0.88 -16.38 12.43
CA TYR A 161 -0.70 -17.48 13.38
C TYR A 161 0.63 -17.39 14.15
N GLY A 162 1.70 -16.99 13.47
CA GLY A 162 3.01 -16.82 14.09
C GLY A 162 3.07 -15.65 15.07
N THR A 163 2.29 -14.61 14.83
CA THR A 163 2.11 -13.50 15.78
C THR A 163 1.24 -13.91 16.97
N GLY A 164 0.34 -14.86 16.76
CA GLY A 164 -0.72 -15.22 17.69
C GLY A 164 -1.98 -14.37 17.47
N VAL A 165 -3.14 -15.02 17.29
CA VAL A 165 -4.38 -14.35 16.86
C VAL A 165 -4.77 -13.19 17.78
N GLU A 166 -4.72 -13.37 19.09
CA GLU A 166 -5.07 -12.32 20.06
C GLU A 166 -4.13 -11.11 19.98
N ALA A 167 -2.82 -11.38 19.90
CA ALA A 167 -1.81 -10.32 19.77
C ALA A 167 -1.95 -9.58 18.42
N PHE A 168 -2.24 -10.33 17.35
CA PHE A 168 -2.50 -9.77 16.03
C PHE A 168 -3.72 -8.84 16.05
N LEU A 169 -4.84 -9.27 16.60
CA LEU A 169 -6.06 -8.46 16.69
C LEU A 169 -5.83 -7.19 17.50
N LYS A 170 -5.21 -7.32 18.68
CA LYS A 170 -4.87 -6.15 19.49
C LYS A 170 -4.02 -5.14 18.70
N ARG A 171 -2.99 -5.62 18.02
CA ARG A 171 -2.13 -4.72 17.23
C ARG A 171 -2.85 -4.13 16.02
N ALA A 172 -3.72 -4.88 15.37
CA ALA A 172 -4.55 -4.40 14.28
C ALA A 172 -5.45 -3.23 14.73
N ASP A 173 -6.07 -3.34 15.90
CA ASP A 173 -6.90 -2.27 16.50
C ASP A 173 -6.07 -1.01 16.82
N GLU A 174 -4.82 -1.16 17.29
CA GLU A 174 -3.91 -0.04 17.54
C GLU A 174 -3.49 0.70 16.24
N LEU A 175 -3.51 0.01 15.09
CA LEU A 175 -3.11 0.56 13.80
C LEU A 175 -4.30 1.15 12.99
N ALA A 176 -5.52 0.93 13.44
CA ALA A 176 -6.75 1.40 12.78
C ALA A 176 -6.99 2.88 13.04
#